data_2cabdc647d2ca3e2c0dc8c109037a6c0
#
_entry.id   2cabdc647d2ca3e2c0dc8c109037a6c0
#
_cell.length_a   1.000
_cell.length_b   1.000
_cell.length_c   1.000
_cell.angle_alpha   90.00
_cell.angle_beta   90.00
_cell.angle_gamma   90.00
#
_symmetry.space_group_name_H-M   'P 1'
#
loop_
_entity.id
_entity.type
_entity.pdbx_description
1 polymer ?
#
loop_
_entity_poly.entity_id
_entity_poly.type
_entity_poly.pdbx_seq_one_letter_code
_entity_poly.pdbx_strand_id
1 'polypeptide(L)'
;MKTSTCTAWGVASALCLLAGCESTGPKVDANTFPIPPAYRNAIAGEQATALAPAPSAAVRADWWTQFGSDELNRLVDRALAHNADLRVATLQVAQAKIRADQARAGRWPSLTAPVRAVVQSQGSNTDAQQNSQAGLAGTFRVDVWGEQRALVDSADMQLVRAVHERENVQRNTIGALVNAYIAYLSVSDSMLIARENEAVAAEILRNVEKRMALGDATADDLEQQRAVLFSQQVVLPGLENQQEDLRNTLSRLVGGLPGHLVLSEKGLDTLQLPSVQTGLPSALLLGRPDIRMMEARMRAANANIDVARARLLPAIDLSSQVGYSGASLASLFQPQSFLVNTAASLVMSIFDGGVKRGEQAFAQSYYEEMVETYGKTVLQAVRDVEGALANLKTTGRRLEAQKAVTRSALNIFKIGSTAFAVGAIDQSGLLESRKNYQRSADETQRAKAELLRAYANLSYALGLGAVLNEAADEFAPGKQLQTTFAGDLRVGPVDGRPVLLADALTPSNAIGQWEVELPGVFHRSSLLPLWRDLDARYAGGSTAGGDAAKPWIRAAHLDHIDGGAQTGEAWYRVFVTGFKEQKNTAGYCDTLLQAGQGCKVVPDPRGGQKSSFLGRSQ
;
A
#
# COMPACT_ATOMS: atom_id res chain seq x y z
N MET A 1 50.30 55.31 6.23
CA MET A 1 50.13 53.97 6.81
C MET A 1 49.11 54.02 7.95
N LYS A 2 47.77 54.16 7.69
CA LYS A 2 46.72 54.12 8.73
C LYS A 2 45.33 53.77 8.15
N THR A 3 45.24 52.93 7.11
CA THR A 3 43.93 52.54 6.50
C THR A 3 43.65 51.03 6.48
N SER A 4 44.56 50.17 7.00
CA SER A 4 44.41 48.71 6.90
C SER A 4 43.82 48.02 8.15
N THR A 5 43.58 48.75 9.25
CA THR A 5 43.05 48.15 10.50
C THR A 5 41.52 48.21 10.61
N CYS A 6 40.83 49.09 9.91
CA CYS A 6 39.34 49.15 9.97
C CYS A 6 38.68 48.06 9.15
N THR A 7 39.29 47.55 8.07
CA THR A 7 38.71 46.46 7.26
C THR A 7 38.82 45.12 7.92
N ALA A 8 39.84 44.83 8.72
CA ALA A 8 40.01 43.58 9.44
C ALA A 8 38.97 43.41 10.58
N TRP A 9 38.55 44.47 11.22
CA TRP A 9 37.51 44.43 12.28
C TRP A 9 36.10 44.23 11.69
N GLY A 10 35.81 44.78 10.54
CA GLY A 10 34.56 44.57 9.83
C GLY A 10 34.34 43.12 9.38
N VAL A 11 35.40 42.49 8.89
CA VAL A 11 35.35 41.05 8.46
C VAL A 11 35.27 40.12 9.67
N ALA A 12 36.00 40.41 10.75
CA ALA A 12 35.91 39.60 11.99
C ALA A 12 34.54 39.71 12.67
N SER A 13 33.88 40.86 12.70
CA SER A 13 32.53 41.03 13.20
C SER A 13 31.48 40.33 12.32
N ALA A 14 31.65 40.30 11.02
CA ALA A 14 30.80 39.57 10.09
C ALA A 14 30.95 38.03 10.24
N LEU A 15 32.16 37.53 10.53
CA LEU A 15 32.40 36.12 10.79
C LEU A 15 31.87 35.64 12.13
N CYS A 16 31.87 36.48 13.17
CA CYS A 16 31.25 36.14 14.45
C CYS A 16 29.71 36.06 14.42
N LEU A 17 29.06 36.76 13.49
CA LEU A 17 27.61 36.66 13.28
C LEU A 17 27.20 35.41 12.52
N LEU A 18 28.13 34.73 11.85
CA LEU A 18 27.90 33.48 11.11
C LEU A 18 27.99 32.19 11.97
N ALA A 19 28.56 32.30 13.19
CA ALA A 19 28.78 31.14 14.07
C ALA A 19 27.58 30.77 14.98
N GLY A 20 26.44 31.44 14.86
CA GLY A 20 25.34 31.38 15.85
C GLY A 20 24.06 30.65 15.43
N CYS A 21 24.04 29.91 14.32
CA CYS A 21 22.81 29.23 13.87
C CYS A 21 22.85 27.71 14.07
N GLU A 22 23.05 27.27 15.31
CA GLU A 22 22.70 25.92 15.69
C GLU A 22 21.16 25.81 15.81
N SER A 23 20.55 24.77 15.23
CA SER A 23 19.13 24.48 15.33
C SER A 23 18.71 24.42 16.82
N THR A 24 18.03 25.44 17.29
CA THR A 24 17.51 25.53 18.67
C THR A 24 16.03 25.12 18.75
N GLY A 25 15.57 24.26 17.85
CA GLY A 25 14.23 23.70 17.95
C GLY A 25 14.05 22.98 19.30
N PRO A 26 12.85 23.02 19.90
CA PRO A 26 12.58 22.34 21.16
C PRO A 26 12.89 20.85 20.99
N LYS A 27 13.84 20.33 21.79
CA LYS A 27 14.14 18.90 21.84
C LYS A 27 13.12 18.24 22.76
N VAL A 28 12.32 17.31 22.24
CA VAL A 28 11.47 16.48 23.09
C VAL A 28 12.38 15.56 23.89
N ASP A 29 12.30 15.67 25.22
CA ASP A 29 13.00 14.76 26.10
C ASP A 29 12.35 13.37 26.00
N ALA A 30 13.14 12.32 25.80
CA ALA A 30 12.64 10.94 25.69
C ALA A 30 11.85 10.50 26.95
N ASN A 31 12.04 11.20 28.07
CA ASN A 31 11.35 10.99 29.33
C ASN A 31 9.97 11.66 29.43
N THR A 32 9.55 12.42 28.43
CA THR A 32 8.26 13.17 28.46
C THR A 32 7.06 12.22 28.54
N PHE A 33 7.20 10.98 28.06
CA PHE A 33 6.13 9.97 28.10
C PHE A 33 6.59 8.77 28.93
N PRO A 34 6.07 8.56 30.15
CA PRO A 34 6.45 7.45 31.01
C PRO A 34 5.98 6.12 30.40
N ILE A 35 6.92 5.32 29.91
CA ILE A 35 6.67 3.96 29.44
C ILE A 35 6.86 3.03 30.63
N PRO A 36 5.89 2.13 30.94
CA PRO A 36 6.04 1.17 32.01
C PRO A 36 7.22 0.23 31.73
N PRO A 37 8.00 -0.17 32.76
CA PRO A 37 9.17 -1.04 32.58
C PRO A 37 8.79 -2.48 32.18
N ALA A 38 7.55 -2.90 32.43
CA ALA A 38 7.02 -4.22 32.08
C ALA A 38 5.51 -4.15 31.83
N TYR A 39 5.00 -5.08 31.04
CA TYR A 39 3.56 -5.24 30.86
C TYR A 39 2.92 -5.86 32.10
N ARG A 40 1.79 -5.31 32.55
CA ARG A 40 1.03 -5.83 33.69
C ARG A 40 0.50 -7.24 33.45
N ASN A 41 0.11 -7.53 32.22
CA ASN A 41 -0.47 -8.82 31.80
C ASN A 41 0.54 -9.75 31.12
N ALA A 42 1.87 -9.55 31.34
CA ALA A 42 2.90 -10.42 30.80
C ALA A 42 2.63 -11.90 31.11
N ILE A 43 2.99 -12.79 30.19
CA ILE A 43 2.81 -14.23 30.34
C ILE A 43 3.73 -14.74 31.46
N ALA A 44 3.19 -15.53 32.38
CA ALA A 44 3.94 -16.08 33.52
C ALA A 44 5.12 -16.93 33.00
N GLY A 45 6.35 -16.57 33.37
CA GLY A 45 7.62 -17.15 32.90
C GLY A 45 8.54 -16.14 32.21
N GLU A 46 8.04 -15.07 31.62
CA GLU A 46 8.85 -14.00 31.01
C GLU A 46 9.33 -12.94 32.03
N GLN A 47 8.68 -12.84 33.19
CA GLN A 47 9.04 -11.84 34.21
C GLN A 47 10.42 -12.05 34.83
N ALA A 48 11.02 -13.26 34.74
CA ALA A 48 12.29 -13.60 35.37
C ALA A 48 13.53 -13.33 34.49
N THR A 49 13.35 -13.05 33.19
CA THR A 49 14.44 -12.83 32.23
C THR A 49 14.67 -11.36 31.88
N ALA A 50 14.02 -10.42 32.57
CA ALA A 50 14.07 -8.97 32.31
C ALA A 50 15.45 -8.33 32.55
N LEU A 51 16.47 -9.08 32.95
CA LEU A 51 17.85 -8.59 33.27
C LEU A 51 18.91 -8.92 32.20
N ALA A 52 18.59 -9.74 31.21
CA ALA A 52 19.44 -9.86 30.02
C ALA A 52 18.82 -9.05 28.87
N PRO A 53 19.57 -8.20 28.16
CA PRO A 53 19.13 -7.75 26.86
C PRO A 53 18.98 -9.04 26.05
N ALA A 54 17.73 -9.48 25.87
CA ALA A 54 17.46 -10.53 24.91
C ALA A 54 18.16 -10.08 23.62
N PRO A 55 19.01 -10.93 22.98
CA PRO A 55 19.49 -10.63 21.65
C PRO A 55 18.22 -10.25 20.90
N SER A 56 18.26 -9.11 20.21
CA SER A 56 17.16 -8.65 19.39
C SER A 56 16.69 -9.85 18.58
N ALA A 57 15.73 -10.59 19.12
CA ALA A 57 15.03 -11.61 18.38
C ALA A 57 14.46 -10.78 17.25
N ALA A 58 15.07 -10.91 16.07
CA ALA A 58 14.65 -10.20 14.87
C ALA A 58 13.14 -10.31 14.89
N VAL A 59 12.48 -9.18 15.09
CA VAL A 59 11.02 -9.09 15.20
C VAL A 59 10.53 -9.87 14.02
N ARG A 60 9.94 -11.07 14.22
CA ARG A 60 9.69 -12.00 13.11
C ARG A 60 8.76 -11.33 12.13
N ALA A 61 9.31 -10.97 10.99
CA ALA A 61 8.55 -10.37 9.91
C ALA A 61 7.44 -11.31 9.41
N ASP A 62 7.61 -12.60 9.64
CA ASP A 62 6.80 -13.72 9.13
C ASP A 62 6.03 -14.49 10.23
N TRP A 63 5.54 -13.78 11.25
CA TRP A 63 4.87 -14.36 12.43
C TRP A 63 3.69 -15.31 12.08
N TRP A 64 3.02 -15.11 10.95
CA TRP A 64 1.88 -15.95 10.52
C TRP A 64 2.30 -17.38 10.13
N THR A 65 3.58 -17.61 9.82
CA THR A 65 4.10 -18.95 9.50
C THR A 65 4.01 -19.89 10.69
N GLN A 66 3.99 -19.36 11.92
CA GLN A 66 3.85 -20.14 13.14
C GLN A 66 2.49 -20.85 13.26
N PHE A 67 1.47 -20.44 12.49
CA PHE A 67 0.21 -21.18 12.41
C PHE A 67 0.34 -22.51 11.65
N GLY A 68 1.46 -22.79 10.99
CA GLY A 68 1.75 -24.06 10.32
C GLY A 68 0.88 -24.34 9.08
N SER A 69 0.31 -23.31 8.46
CA SER A 69 -0.55 -23.45 7.28
C SER A 69 0.12 -22.92 6.02
N ASP A 70 0.45 -23.83 5.10
CA ASP A 70 1.00 -23.46 3.78
C ASP A 70 -0.01 -22.66 2.94
N GLU A 71 -1.32 -22.88 3.15
CA GLU A 71 -2.36 -22.11 2.47
C GLU A 71 -2.37 -20.67 2.95
N LEU A 72 -2.29 -20.45 4.27
CA LEU A 72 -2.17 -19.11 4.85
C LEU A 72 -0.92 -18.40 4.33
N ASN A 73 0.23 -19.08 4.29
CA ASN A 73 1.48 -18.52 3.79
C ASN A 73 1.33 -18.04 2.35
N ARG A 74 0.78 -18.88 1.46
CA ARG A 74 0.51 -18.50 0.06
C ARG A 74 -0.47 -17.33 -0.07
N LEU A 75 -1.48 -17.26 0.79
CA LEU A 75 -2.43 -16.14 0.80
C LEU A 75 -1.74 -14.83 1.20
N VAL A 76 -0.87 -14.87 2.22
CA VAL A 76 -0.09 -13.69 2.63
C VAL A 76 0.87 -13.25 1.53
N ASP A 77 1.62 -14.17 0.93
CA ASP A 77 2.55 -13.85 -0.17
C ASP A 77 1.79 -13.21 -1.33
N ARG A 78 0.63 -13.76 -1.69
CA ARG A 78 -0.22 -13.20 -2.73
C ARG A 78 -0.77 -11.81 -2.37
N ALA A 79 -1.17 -11.61 -1.12
CA ALA A 79 -1.63 -10.31 -0.63
C ALA A 79 -0.50 -9.27 -0.70
N LEU A 80 0.71 -9.61 -0.26
CA LEU A 80 1.87 -8.72 -0.33
C LEU A 80 2.23 -8.33 -1.77
N ALA A 81 2.04 -9.23 -2.73
CA ALA A 81 2.31 -8.97 -4.15
C ALA A 81 1.19 -8.18 -4.85
N HIS A 82 -0.08 -8.38 -4.47
CA HIS A 82 -1.21 -7.94 -5.30
C HIS A 82 -2.25 -7.06 -4.57
N ASN A 83 -2.14 -6.85 -3.26
CA ASN A 83 -3.09 -6.03 -2.52
C ASN A 83 -3.11 -4.58 -3.05
N ALA A 84 -4.31 -4.05 -3.30
CA ALA A 84 -4.49 -2.72 -3.87
C ALA A 84 -4.05 -1.60 -2.90
N ASP A 85 -4.36 -1.74 -1.60
CA ASP A 85 -4.02 -0.73 -0.59
C ASP A 85 -2.51 -0.63 -0.42
N LEU A 86 -1.80 -1.78 -0.47
CA LEU A 86 -0.34 -1.81 -0.41
C LEU A 86 0.30 -1.18 -1.65
N ARG A 87 -0.27 -1.40 -2.84
CA ARG A 87 0.19 -0.73 -4.07
C ARG A 87 -0.03 0.78 -4.02
N VAL A 88 -1.18 1.23 -3.51
CA VAL A 88 -1.44 2.66 -3.29
C VAL A 88 -0.40 3.26 -2.33
N ALA A 89 -0.15 2.61 -1.20
CA ALA A 89 0.86 3.06 -0.24
C ALA A 89 2.27 3.12 -0.87
N THR A 90 2.63 2.15 -1.72
CA THR A 90 3.91 2.15 -2.46
C THR A 90 4.01 3.34 -3.42
N LEU A 91 2.92 3.68 -4.12
CA LEU A 91 2.88 4.87 -4.98
C LEU A 91 2.97 6.17 -4.18
N GLN A 92 2.42 6.21 -2.97
CA GLN A 92 2.55 7.36 -2.07
C GLN A 92 4.01 7.56 -1.61
N VAL A 93 4.76 6.46 -1.37
CA VAL A 93 6.22 6.54 -1.13
C VAL A 93 6.95 7.14 -2.34
N ALA A 94 6.64 6.67 -3.55
CA ALA A 94 7.22 7.22 -4.77
C ALA A 94 6.90 8.72 -4.94
N GLN A 95 5.67 9.14 -4.66
CA GLN A 95 5.27 10.56 -4.68
C GLN A 95 6.04 11.39 -3.64
N ALA A 96 6.19 10.86 -2.41
CA ALA A 96 6.95 11.54 -1.36
C ALA A 96 8.43 11.68 -1.75
N LYS A 97 9.01 10.66 -2.39
CA LYS A 97 10.37 10.72 -2.94
C LYS A 97 10.52 11.82 -3.99
N ILE A 98 9.60 11.91 -4.95
CA ILE A 98 9.61 12.97 -5.97
C ILE A 98 9.55 14.35 -5.31
N ARG A 99 8.73 14.52 -4.27
CA ARG A 99 8.68 15.80 -3.51
C ARG A 99 10.00 16.10 -2.79
N ALA A 100 10.65 15.10 -2.20
CA ALA A 100 11.96 15.27 -1.59
C ALA A 100 13.02 15.64 -2.63
N ASP A 101 13.01 15.00 -3.80
CA ASP A 101 13.92 15.34 -4.91
C ASP A 101 13.64 16.76 -5.46
N GLN A 102 12.37 17.18 -5.55
CA GLN A 102 12.00 18.57 -5.90
C GLN A 102 12.51 19.57 -4.86
N ALA A 103 12.39 19.27 -3.56
CA ALA A 103 12.95 20.12 -2.51
C ALA A 103 14.48 20.24 -2.64
N ARG A 104 15.18 19.13 -2.91
CA ARG A 104 16.63 19.11 -3.16
C ARG A 104 17.01 19.92 -4.41
N ALA A 105 16.20 19.85 -5.48
CA ALA A 105 16.40 20.63 -6.70
C ALA A 105 16.32 22.13 -6.44
N GLY A 106 15.52 22.59 -5.47
CA GLY A 106 15.46 23.98 -5.03
C GLY A 106 16.79 24.57 -4.50
N ARG A 107 17.77 23.71 -4.17
CA ARG A 107 19.13 24.11 -3.78
C ARG A 107 20.06 24.42 -4.96
N TRP A 108 19.60 24.24 -6.19
CA TRP A 108 20.36 24.48 -7.40
C TRP A 108 19.80 25.69 -8.16
N PRO A 109 20.64 26.39 -8.95
CA PRO A 109 20.16 27.44 -9.83
C PRO A 109 19.12 26.94 -10.83
N SER A 110 18.07 27.72 -11.06
CA SER A 110 17.15 27.48 -12.18
C SER A 110 17.60 28.24 -13.41
N LEU A 111 17.48 27.61 -14.57
CA LEU A 111 17.77 28.21 -15.86
C LEU A 111 16.54 28.18 -16.74
N THR A 112 16.12 29.32 -17.25
CA THR A 112 14.98 29.49 -18.13
C THR A 112 15.38 30.18 -19.43
N ALA A 113 14.64 29.97 -20.50
CA ALA A 113 14.82 30.62 -21.79
C ALA A 113 13.62 31.53 -22.11
N PRO A 114 13.55 32.74 -21.50
CA PRO A 114 12.45 33.64 -21.77
C PRO A 114 12.54 34.24 -23.18
N VAL A 115 11.42 34.20 -23.89
CA VAL A 115 11.21 35.00 -25.11
C VAL A 115 10.01 35.89 -24.82
N ARG A 116 10.19 37.21 -24.90
CA ARG A 116 9.16 38.17 -24.54
C ARG A 116 9.09 39.28 -25.59
N ALA A 117 7.91 39.59 -26.06
CA ALA A 117 7.61 40.76 -26.85
C ALA A 117 6.55 41.60 -26.09
N VAL A 118 6.88 42.85 -25.83
CA VAL A 118 5.99 43.77 -25.12
C VAL A 118 5.73 44.97 -26.00
N VAL A 119 4.49 45.30 -26.23
CA VAL A 119 4.06 46.54 -26.91
C VAL A 119 3.39 47.42 -25.86
N GLN A 120 3.96 48.57 -25.57
CA GLN A 120 3.45 49.55 -24.62
C GLN A 120 3.00 50.80 -25.37
N SER A 121 1.73 51.16 -25.27
CA SER A 121 1.24 52.47 -25.72
C SER A 121 0.84 53.30 -24.49
N GLN A 122 1.32 54.52 -24.39
CA GLN A 122 1.05 55.41 -23.27
C GLN A 122 0.33 56.66 -23.71
N GLY A 123 -0.92 56.82 -23.28
CA GLY A 123 -1.73 58.01 -23.54
C GLY A 123 -2.20 58.10 -25.01
N SER A 124 -2.50 59.35 -25.44
CA SER A 124 -2.97 59.64 -26.81
C SER A 124 -1.84 59.72 -27.84
N ASN A 125 -0.58 59.47 -27.46
CA ASN A 125 0.52 59.40 -28.39
C ASN A 125 0.55 58.02 -29.08
N THR A 126 0.51 58.01 -30.39
CA THR A 126 0.45 56.82 -31.23
C THR A 126 1.75 56.04 -31.33
N ASP A 127 2.81 56.49 -30.70
CA ASP A 127 4.13 55.80 -30.72
C ASP A 127 4.14 54.67 -29.70
N ALA A 128 3.71 53.47 -30.13
CA ALA A 128 3.81 52.27 -29.36
C ALA A 128 5.29 51.86 -29.22
N GLN A 129 5.80 51.89 -28.01
CA GLN A 129 7.15 51.33 -27.73
C GLN A 129 7.07 49.82 -27.73
N GLN A 130 7.83 49.21 -28.62
CA GLN A 130 8.03 47.75 -28.64
C GLN A 130 9.32 47.40 -27.93
N ASN A 131 9.28 46.36 -27.10
CA ASN A 131 10.49 45.78 -26.51
C ASN A 131 10.41 44.26 -26.69
N SER A 132 11.36 43.70 -27.38
CA SER A 132 11.49 42.26 -27.60
C SER A 132 12.76 41.77 -26.92
N GLN A 133 12.65 40.67 -26.19
CA GLN A 133 13.76 40.05 -25.47
C GLN A 133 13.77 38.55 -25.74
N ALA A 134 14.98 37.99 -25.95
CA ALA A 134 15.19 36.55 -26.04
C ALA A 134 16.54 36.21 -25.41
N GLY A 135 16.62 35.18 -24.59
CA GLY A 135 17.87 34.83 -23.93
C GLY A 135 17.75 33.71 -22.94
N LEU A 136 18.76 33.59 -22.09
CA LEU A 136 18.78 32.68 -20.96
C LEU A 136 18.75 33.49 -19.67
N ALA A 137 17.94 33.12 -18.72
CA ALA A 137 17.85 33.73 -17.40
C ALA A 137 18.08 32.65 -16.31
N GLY A 138 19.09 32.88 -15.50
CA GLY A 138 19.41 32.06 -14.34
C GLY A 138 18.96 32.75 -13.06
N THR A 139 18.35 32.02 -12.14
CA THR A 139 18.04 32.51 -10.80
C THR A 139 18.51 31.50 -9.74
N PHE A 140 19.09 32.03 -8.66
CA PHE A 140 19.61 31.21 -7.56
C PHE A 140 19.38 31.92 -6.23
N ARG A 141 18.72 31.22 -5.28
CA ARG A 141 18.59 31.67 -3.91
C ARG A 141 19.73 31.12 -3.06
N VAL A 142 20.53 32.03 -2.50
CA VAL A 142 21.65 31.67 -1.62
C VAL A 142 21.12 31.30 -0.25
N ASP A 143 21.34 30.06 0.17
CA ASP A 143 20.81 29.52 1.43
C ASP A 143 21.73 29.85 2.63
N VAL A 144 21.85 31.13 2.98
CA VAL A 144 22.66 31.59 4.12
C VAL A 144 22.00 31.20 5.44
N TRP A 145 20.67 31.30 5.50
CA TRP A 145 19.88 31.12 6.73
C TRP A 145 19.35 29.70 6.91
N GLY A 146 19.62 28.80 5.97
CA GLY A 146 19.23 27.40 6.04
C GLY A 146 17.76 27.12 5.67
N GLU A 147 17.05 28.07 5.01
CA GLU A 147 15.66 27.84 4.57
C GLU A 147 15.56 26.62 3.64
N GLN A 148 16.42 26.58 2.61
CA GLN A 148 16.38 25.48 1.64
C GLN A 148 16.83 24.15 2.24
N ARG A 149 17.80 24.15 3.17
CA ARG A 149 18.21 22.95 3.93
C ARG A 149 17.05 22.44 4.78
N ALA A 150 16.39 23.29 5.53
CA ALA A 150 15.26 22.92 6.38
C ALA A 150 14.05 22.43 5.56
N LEU A 151 13.81 22.98 4.36
CA LEU A 151 12.80 22.46 3.41
C LEU A 151 13.12 21.04 2.95
N VAL A 152 14.39 20.75 2.64
CA VAL A 152 14.84 19.40 2.28
C VAL A 152 14.68 18.46 3.47
N ASP A 153 15.10 18.85 4.67
CA ASP A 153 14.99 18.02 5.87
C ASP A 153 13.52 17.69 6.19
N SER A 154 12.61 18.67 6.05
CA SER A 154 11.17 18.43 6.18
C SER A 154 10.65 17.45 5.14
N ALA A 155 11.04 17.62 3.87
CA ALA A 155 10.61 16.73 2.79
C ALA A 155 11.17 15.31 2.93
N ASP A 156 12.42 15.15 3.40
CA ASP A 156 13.03 13.87 3.69
C ASP A 156 12.32 13.14 4.84
N MET A 157 11.95 13.86 5.90
CA MET A 157 11.14 13.28 6.98
C MET A 157 9.73 12.91 6.53
N GLN A 158 9.12 13.64 5.58
CA GLN A 158 7.86 13.25 4.96
C GLN A 158 8.00 11.97 4.11
N LEU A 159 9.16 11.76 3.45
CA LEU A 159 9.45 10.51 2.77
C LEU A 159 9.57 9.35 3.77
N VAL A 160 10.33 9.53 4.86
CA VAL A 160 10.44 8.52 5.94
C VAL A 160 9.07 8.19 6.53
N ARG A 161 8.21 9.20 6.75
CA ARG A 161 6.82 9.01 7.17
C ARG A 161 6.05 8.12 6.20
N ALA A 162 6.16 8.37 4.89
CA ALA A 162 5.45 7.60 3.87
C ALA A 162 5.92 6.13 3.82
N VAL A 163 7.21 5.87 4.05
CA VAL A 163 7.76 4.51 4.16
C VAL A 163 7.12 3.77 5.34
N HIS A 164 7.10 4.37 6.53
CA HIS A 164 6.50 3.73 7.70
C HIS A 164 4.97 3.60 7.59
N GLU A 165 4.31 4.50 6.85
CA GLU A 165 2.88 4.37 6.54
C GLU A 165 2.62 3.14 5.65
N ARG A 166 3.46 2.90 4.63
CA ARG A 166 3.39 1.68 3.81
C ARG A 166 3.60 0.42 4.65
N GLU A 167 4.57 0.43 5.57
CA GLU A 167 4.80 -0.68 6.51
C GLU A 167 3.59 -0.92 7.41
N ASN A 168 2.93 0.14 7.86
CA ASN A 168 1.70 0.04 8.65
C ASN A 168 0.54 -0.55 7.84
N VAL A 169 0.37 -0.14 6.57
CA VAL A 169 -0.61 -0.74 5.65
C VAL A 169 -0.32 -2.23 5.44
N GLN A 170 0.95 -2.62 5.27
CA GLN A 170 1.37 -4.01 5.15
C GLN A 170 0.96 -4.83 6.39
N ARG A 171 1.31 -4.34 7.58
CA ARG A 171 0.93 -4.96 8.87
C ARG A 171 -0.58 -5.12 9.00
N ASN A 172 -1.35 -4.07 8.66
CA ASN A 172 -2.81 -4.09 8.70
C ASN A 172 -3.39 -5.13 7.73
N THR A 173 -2.85 -5.22 6.52
CA THR A 173 -3.27 -6.19 5.50
C THR A 173 -3.04 -7.63 5.97
N ILE A 174 -1.84 -7.93 6.50
CA ILE A 174 -1.52 -9.26 7.04
C ILE A 174 -2.45 -9.60 8.22
N GLY A 175 -2.60 -8.69 9.19
CA GLY A 175 -3.47 -8.90 10.34
C GLY A 175 -4.94 -9.15 9.95
N ALA A 176 -5.46 -8.37 9.01
CA ALA A 176 -6.81 -8.56 8.49
C ALA A 176 -6.98 -9.90 7.76
N LEU A 177 -5.98 -10.30 6.95
CA LEU A 177 -5.99 -11.56 6.21
C LEU A 177 -5.95 -12.76 7.14
N VAL A 178 -5.06 -12.78 8.14
CA VAL A 178 -4.98 -13.88 9.11
C VAL A 178 -6.29 -14.01 9.90
N ASN A 179 -6.85 -12.90 10.37
CA ASN A 179 -8.13 -12.91 11.08
C ASN A 179 -9.30 -13.39 10.20
N ALA A 180 -9.36 -12.97 8.94
CA ALA A 180 -10.38 -13.41 7.99
C ALA A 180 -10.23 -14.90 7.66
N TYR A 181 -8.99 -15.41 7.51
CA TYR A 181 -8.73 -16.82 7.26
C TYR A 181 -9.12 -17.70 8.43
N ILE A 182 -8.76 -17.33 9.67
CA ILE A 182 -9.21 -18.05 10.89
C ILE A 182 -10.74 -18.05 10.97
N ALA A 183 -11.40 -16.93 10.63
CA ALA A 183 -12.85 -16.86 10.60
C ALA A 183 -13.46 -17.80 9.55
N TYR A 184 -12.88 -17.84 8.35
CA TYR A 184 -13.31 -18.73 7.28
C TYR A 184 -13.24 -20.20 7.70
N LEU A 185 -12.13 -20.64 8.30
CA LEU A 185 -11.99 -22.01 8.82
C LEU A 185 -12.98 -22.31 9.94
N SER A 186 -13.24 -21.34 10.83
CA SER A 186 -14.23 -21.49 11.91
C SER A 186 -15.65 -21.69 11.38
N VAL A 187 -16.03 -20.93 10.34
CA VAL A 187 -17.34 -21.10 9.70
C VAL A 187 -17.41 -22.42 8.96
N SER A 188 -16.32 -22.87 8.32
CA SER A 188 -16.26 -24.18 7.67
C SER A 188 -16.50 -25.33 8.66
N ASP A 189 -15.90 -25.27 9.87
CA ASP A 189 -16.17 -26.23 10.95
C ASP A 189 -17.62 -26.17 11.41
N SER A 190 -18.19 -24.98 11.61
CA SER A 190 -19.61 -24.83 11.99
C SER A 190 -20.55 -25.37 10.91
N MET A 191 -20.22 -25.23 9.61
CA MET A 191 -21.00 -25.82 8.52
C MET A 191 -20.93 -27.34 8.52
N LEU A 192 -19.77 -27.92 8.80
CA LEU A 192 -19.64 -29.38 8.93
C LEU A 192 -20.54 -29.91 10.06
N ILE A 193 -20.49 -29.27 11.24
CA ILE A 193 -21.32 -29.61 12.37
C ILE A 193 -22.84 -29.44 12.05
N ALA A 194 -23.19 -28.35 11.35
CA ALA A 194 -24.59 -28.09 10.96
C ALA A 194 -25.12 -29.16 9.99
N ARG A 195 -24.32 -29.58 8.99
CA ARG A 195 -24.69 -30.67 8.06
C ARG A 195 -24.84 -32.00 8.78
N GLU A 196 -23.96 -32.31 9.72
CA GLU A 196 -24.10 -33.52 10.56
C GLU A 196 -25.38 -33.47 11.41
N ASN A 197 -25.68 -32.32 12.00
CA ASN A 197 -26.91 -32.13 12.79
C ASN A 197 -28.18 -32.30 11.94
N GLU A 198 -28.21 -31.75 10.73
CA GLU A 198 -29.31 -31.91 9.78
C GLU A 198 -29.48 -33.38 9.38
N ALA A 199 -28.39 -34.07 9.03
CA ALA A 199 -28.45 -35.50 8.66
C ALA A 199 -29.03 -36.37 9.79
N VAL A 200 -28.65 -36.09 11.01
CA VAL A 200 -29.14 -36.75 12.20
C VAL A 200 -30.62 -36.45 12.47
N ALA A 201 -31.03 -35.18 12.38
CA ALA A 201 -32.44 -34.83 12.53
C ALA A 201 -33.32 -35.49 11.48
N ALA A 202 -32.84 -35.59 10.24
CA ALA A 202 -33.53 -36.33 9.17
C ALA A 202 -33.62 -37.84 9.42
N GLU A 203 -32.59 -38.46 10.01
CA GLU A 203 -32.64 -39.89 10.38
C GLU A 203 -33.66 -40.14 11.48
N ILE A 204 -33.71 -39.26 12.49
CA ILE A 204 -34.66 -39.36 13.57
C ILE A 204 -36.09 -39.20 13.05
N LEU A 205 -36.33 -38.21 12.19
CA LEU A 205 -37.66 -38.05 11.58
C LEU A 205 -38.11 -39.32 10.87
N ARG A 206 -37.23 -39.92 10.06
CA ARG A 206 -37.55 -41.22 9.38
C ARG A 206 -37.89 -42.33 10.38
N ASN A 207 -37.25 -42.36 11.55
CA ASN A 207 -37.55 -43.35 12.57
C ASN A 207 -38.91 -43.10 13.21
N VAL A 208 -39.28 -41.84 13.48
CA VAL A 208 -40.61 -41.46 14.01
C VAL A 208 -41.70 -41.76 12.98
N GLU A 209 -41.48 -41.48 11.69
CA GLU A 209 -42.42 -41.85 10.61
C GLU A 209 -42.71 -43.36 10.57
N LYS A 210 -41.66 -44.20 10.70
CA LYS A 210 -41.82 -45.67 10.76
C LYS A 210 -42.61 -46.11 12.00
N ARG A 211 -42.33 -45.52 13.17
CA ARG A 211 -43.07 -45.82 14.41
C ARG A 211 -44.53 -45.39 14.31
N MET A 212 -44.81 -44.24 13.72
CA MET A 212 -46.18 -43.77 13.48
C MET A 212 -46.94 -44.74 12.55
N ALA A 213 -46.28 -45.22 11.48
CA ALA A 213 -46.88 -46.22 10.59
C ALA A 213 -47.21 -47.56 11.30
N LEU A 214 -46.51 -47.86 12.39
CA LEU A 214 -46.75 -49.05 13.24
C LEU A 214 -47.74 -48.74 14.41
N GLY A 215 -48.23 -47.50 14.54
CA GLY A 215 -49.10 -47.06 15.62
C GLY A 215 -48.40 -46.79 16.96
N ASP A 216 -47.06 -46.69 16.98
CA ASP A 216 -46.20 -46.53 18.15
C ASP A 216 -45.67 -45.07 18.33
N ALA A 217 -46.15 -44.12 17.53
CA ALA A 217 -45.89 -42.69 17.66
C ALA A 217 -47.14 -41.89 17.30
N THR A 218 -47.24 -40.68 17.87
CA THR A 218 -48.37 -39.78 17.65
C THR A 218 -48.12 -38.80 16.50
N ALA A 219 -49.16 -38.15 15.97
CA ALA A 219 -49.02 -37.07 15.02
C ALA A 219 -48.25 -35.85 15.61
N ASP A 220 -48.38 -35.64 16.92
CA ASP A 220 -47.63 -34.60 17.65
C ASP A 220 -46.11 -34.89 17.64
N ASP A 221 -45.71 -36.14 17.91
CA ASP A 221 -44.30 -36.56 17.82
C ASP A 221 -43.71 -36.32 16.43
N LEU A 222 -44.52 -36.60 15.38
CA LEU A 222 -44.08 -36.38 13.99
C LEU A 222 -43.85 -34.89 13.70
N GLU A 223 -44.81 -34.04 14.07
CA GLU A 223 -44.69 -32.60 13.81
C GLU A 223 -43.56 -31.95 14.65
N GLN A 224 -43.35 -32.41 15.90
CA GLN A 224 -42.18 -31.98 16.68
C GLN A 224 -40.85 -32.31 15.99
N GLN A 225 -40.73 -33.53 15.45
CA GLN A 225 -39.47 -33.90 14.74
C GLN A 225 -39.31 -33.19 13.41
N ARG A 226 -40.38 -32.89 12.67
CA ARG A 226 -40.36 -32.02 11.50
C ARG A 226 -39.86 -30.61 11.84
N ALA A 227 -40.38 -30.03 12.95
CA ALA A 227 -39.94 -28.73 13.41
C ALA A 227 -38.45 -28.72 13.79
N VAL A 228 -37.94 -29.80 14.42
CA VAL A 228 -36.50 -29.96 14.70
C VAL A 228 -35.70 -30.01 13.42
N LEU A 229 -36.07 -30.81 12.41
CA LEU A 229 -35.36 -30.87 11.13
C LEU A 229 -35.34 -29.50 10.45
N PHE A 230 -36.48 -28.84 10.32
CA PHE A 230 -36.55 -27.51 9.68
C PHE A 230 -35.73 -26.48 10.45
N SER A 231 -35.65 -26.54 11.78
CA SER A 231 -34.78 -25.65 12.57
C SER A 231 -33.29 -25.86 12.28
N GLN A 232 -32.84 -27.09 11.96
CA GLN A 232 -31.49 -27.36 11.55
C GLN A 232 -31.23 -26.86 10.13
N GLN A 233 -32.18 -27.01 9.20
CA GLN A 233 -32.08 -26.54 7.84
C GLN A 233 -31.95 -25.02 7.71
N VAL A 234 -32.55 -24.25 8.63
CA VAL A 234 -32.42 -22.76 8.65
C VAL A 234 -31.01 -22.31 8.97
N VAL A 235 -30.19 -23.10 9.67
CA VAL A 235 -28.83 -22.70 10.09
C VAL A 235 -27.86 -22.67 8.93
N LEU A 236 -27.93 -23.65 8.05
CA LEU A 236 -26.93 -23.85 6.98
C LEU A 236 -26.84 -22.68 5.98
N PRO A 237 -27.95 -22.13 5.43
CA PRO A 237 -27.89 -20.99 4.51
C PRO A 237 -27.25 -19.73 5.13
N GLY A 238 -27.44 -19.52 6.43
CA GLY A 238 -26.79 -18.41 7.15
C GLY A 238 -25.27 -18.56 7.22
N LEU A 239 -24.79 -19.78 7.48
CA LEU A 239 -23.36 -20.11 7.49
C LEU A 239 -22.75 -20.06 6.09
N GLU A 240 -23.46 -20.52 5.06
CA GLU A 240 -23.02 -20.43 3.66
C GLU A 240 -22.82 -18.99 3.22
N ASN A 241 -23.77 -18.11 3.54
CA ASN A 241 -23.63 -16.68 3.27
C ASN A 241 -22.42 -16.07 4.01
N GLN A 242 -22.23 -16.41 5.28
CA GLN A 242 -21.08 -15.94 6.06
C GLN A 242 -19.75 -16.44 5.50
N GLN A 243 -19.69 -17.69 5.03
CA GLN A 243 -18.51 -18.27 4.39
C GLN A 243 -18.18 -17.53 3.09
N GLU A 244 -19.19 -17.22 2.28
CA GLU A 244 -19.02 -16.50 1.03
C GLU A 244 -18.56 -15.05 1.25
N ASP A 245 -19.08 -14.34 2.26
CA ASP A 245 -18.64 -13.01 2.64
C ASP A 245 -17.16 -13.01 3.08
N LEU A 246 -16.72 -14.04 3.82
CA LEU A 246 -15.33 -14.20 4.23
C LEU A 246 -14.44 -14.55 3.03
N ARG A 247 -14.90 -15.39 2.10
CA ARG A 247 -14.20 -15.70 0.84
C ARG A 247 -14.02 -14.44 -0.01
N ASN A 248 -15.05 -13.61 -0.12
CA ASN A 248 -14.99 -12.33 -0.82
C ASN A 248 -14.04 -11.35 -0.15
N THR A 249 -14.02 -11.30 1.18
CA THR A 249 -13.08 -10.50 1.96
C THR A 249 -11.64 -10.95 1.72
N LEU A 250 -11.36 -12.25 1.77
CA LEU A 250 -10.05 -12.82 1.46
C LEU A 250 -9.64 -12.54 0.01
N SER A 251 -10.57 -12.70 -0.96
CA SER A 251 -10.33 -12.39 -2.37
C SER A 251 -9.90 -10.93 -2.56
N ARG A 252 -10.56 -9.97 -1.91
CA ARG A 252 -10.19 -8.56 -1.93
C ARG A 252 -8.80 -8.32 -1.32
N LEU A 253 -8.52 -8.95 -0.17
CA LEU A 253 -7.22 -8.78 0.52
C LEU A 253 -6.05 -9.32 -0.31
N VAL A 254 -6.23 -10.42 -1.03
CA VAL A 254 -5.21 -10.98 -1.94
C VAL A 254 -5.20 -10.30 -3.32
N GLY A 255 -5.98 -9.25 -3.53
CA GLY A 255 -6.05 -8.52 -4.80
C GLY A 255 -6.73 -9.29 -5.93
N GLY A 256 -7.59 -10.25 -5.60
CA GLY A 256 -8.38 -11.05 -6.55
C GLY A 256 -9.81 -10.57 -6.71
N LEU A 257 -10.46 -11.03 -7.78
CA LEU A 257 -11.90 -10.84 -7.96
C LEU A 257 -12.68 -11.85 -7.11
N PRO A 258 -13.89 -11.49 -6.61
CA PRO A 258 -14.79 -12.44 -5.98
C PRO A 258 -15.03 -13.68 -6.86
N GLY A 259 -15.15 -14.85 -6.24
CA GLY A 259 -15.42 -16.11 -6.94
C GLY A 259 -14.20 -16.80 -7.57
N HIS A 260 -13.02 -16.18 -7.62
CA HIS A 260 -11.81 -16.78 -8.17
C HIS A 260 -10.85 -17.38 -7.13
N LEU A 261 -11.11 -17.17 -5.84
CA LEU A 261 -10.29 -17.71 -4.77
C LEU A 261 -10.81 -19.10 -4.38
N VAL A 262 -10.00 -20.11 -4.65
CA VAL A 262 -10.26 -21.47 -4.19
C VAL A 262 -9.54 -21.65 -2.86
N LEU A 263 -10.29 -21.95 -1.83
CA LEU A 263 -9.81 -22.24 -0.49
C LEU A 263 -10.12 -23.70 -0.15
N SER A 264 -9.26 -24.31 0.67
CA SER A 264 -9.52 -25.65 1.19
C SER A 264 -10.69 -25.62 2.19
N GLU A 265 -11.48 -26.68 2.21
CA GLU A 265 -12.56 -26.87 3.21
C GLU A 265 -12.03 -27.47 4.53
N LYS A 266 -10.73 -27.31 4.80
CA LYS A 266 -10.10 -27.78 6.03
C LYS A 266 -10.56 -26.93 7.20
N GLY A 267 -10.69 -27.54 8.38
CA GLY A 267 -11.08 -26.83 9.60
C GLY A 267 -9.91 -26.23 10.38
N LEU A 268 -10.22 -25.65 11.52
CA LEU A 268 -9.27 -25.02 12.45
C LEU A 268 -8.22 -25.98 13.01
N ASP A 269 -8.43 -27.30 12.93
CA ASP A 269 -7.48 -28.30 13.44
C ASP A 269 -6.20 -28.37 12.62
N THR A 270 -6.19 -27.76 11.44
CA THR A 270 -4.96 -27.61 10.61
C THR A 270 -4.03 -26.52 11.11
N LEU A 271 -4.51 -25.63 11.99
CA LEU A 271 -3.71 -24.54 12.53
C LEU A 271 -3.07 -24.92 13.87
N GLN A 272 -1.79 -24.57 14.00
CA GLN A 272 -1.05 -24.69 15.24
C GLN A 272 -1.21 -23.44 16.09
N LEU A 273 -1.14 -23.59 17.42
CA LEU A 273 -1.11 -22.44 18.34
C LEU A 273 0.30 -21.84 18.34
N PRO A 274 0.49 -20.56 17.95
CA PRO A 274 1.78 -19.92 17.95
C PRO A 274 2.34 -19.72 19.37
N SER A 275 3.66 -19.65 19.51
CA SER A 275 4.32 -19.13 20.70
C SER A 275 4.71 -17.69 20.47
N VAL A 276 4.22 -16.75 21.27
CA VAL A 276 4.55 -15.32 21.14
C VAL A 276 5.37 -14.89 22.35
N GLN A 277 6.53 -14.30 22.10
CA GLN A 277 7.34 -13.62 23.12
C GLN A 277 6.99 -12.13 23.09
N THR A 278 6.64 -11.57 24.24
CA THR A 278 6.11 -10.21 24.35
C THR A 278 7.19 -9.12 24.34
N GLY A 279 8.42 -9.45 24.70
CA GLY A 279 9.50 -8.46 24.81
C GLY A 279 9.25 -7.37 25.86
N LEU A 280 10.08 -6.33 25.86
CA LEU A 280 9.94 -5.17 26.74
C LEU A 280 9.03 -4.09 26.11
N PRO A 281 8.25 -3.34 26.91
CA PRO A 281 7.43 -2.24 26.40
C PRO A 281 8.21 -1.19 25.60
N SER A 282 9.46 -0.89 25.98
CA SER A 282 10.34 0.03 25.26
C SER A 282 10.71 -0.46 23.85
N ALA A 283 10.76 -1.78 23.61
CA ALA A 283 11.04 -2.33 22.29
C ALA A 283 9.92 -2.04 21.26
N LEU A 284 8.69 -1.79 21.72
CA LEU A 284 7.58 -1.38 20.85
C LEU A 284 7.88 -0.08 20.11
N LEU A 285 8.58 0.86 20.76
CA LEU A 285 8.93 2.15 20.13
C LEU A 285 9.79 1.95 18.89
N LEU A 286 10.62 0.90 18.90
CA LEU A 286 11.52 0.59 17.80
C LEU A 286 10.84 -0.30 16.73
N GLY A 287 9.82 -1.07 17.11
CA GLY A 287 9.19 -2.09 16.27
C GLY A 287 7.94 -1.62 15.52
N ARG A 288 7.17 -0.69 16.07
CA ARG A 288 5.86 -0.31 15.50
C ARG A 288 5.97 0.77 14.42
N PRO A 289 5.50 0.50 13.19
CA PRO A 289 5.55 1.49 12.10
C PRO A 289 4.71 2.75 12.36
N ASP A 290 3.57 2.64 13.05
CA ASP A 290 2.71 3.77 13.38
C ASP A 290 3.41 4.77 14.33
N ILE A 291 4.21 4.29 15.30
CA ILE A 291 5.01 5.14 16.18
C ILE A 291 6.12 5.83 15.38
N ARG A 292 6.86 5.08 14.55
CA ARG A 292 7.91 5.63 13.67
C ARG A 292 7.38 6.65 12.67
N MET A 293 6.19 6.39 12.12
CA MET A 293 5.49 7.33 11.24
C MET A 293 5.22 8.67 11.94
N MET A 294 4.75 8.61 13.19
CA MET A 294 4.49 9.83 13.98
C MET A 294 5.78 10.54 14.39
N GLU A 295 6.83 9.81 14.72
CA GLU A 295 8.16 10.39 14.98
C GLU A 295 8.70 11.15 13.75
N ALA A 296 8.61 10.56 12.56
CA ALA A 296 9.01 11.20 11.32
C ALA A 296 8.17 12.47 11.03
N ARG A 297 6.86 12.42 11.33
CA ARG A 297 5.96 13.57 11.18
C ARG A 297 6.33 14.71 12.15
N MET A 298 6.66 14.38 13.38
CA MET A 298 7.12 15.33 14.40
C MET A 298 8.45 15.98 13.97
N ARG A 299 9.41 15.19 13.45
CA ARG A 299 10.68 15.71 12.93
C ARG A 299 10.50 16.62 11.72
N ALA A 300 9.56 16.30 10.80
CA ALA A 300 9.21 17.18 9.70
C ALA A 300 8.61 18.52 10.18
N ALA A 301 7.75 18.48 11.22
CA ALA A 301 7.18 19.68 11.81
C ALA A 301 8.27 20.56 12.48
N ASN A 302 9.26 19.93 13.15
CA ASN A 302 10.40 20.65 13.71
C ASN A 302 11.23 21.37 12.63
N ALA A 303 11.52 20.70 11.51
CA ALA A 303 12.22 21.32 10.39
C ALA A 303 11.44 22.52 9.81
N ASN A 304 10.10 22.47 9.81
CA ASN A 304 9.27 23.60 9.37
C ASN A 304 9.37 24.84 10.30
N ILE A 305 9.72 24.68 11.57
CA ILE A 305 10.04 25.82 12.47
C ILE A 305 11.28 26.55 11.95
N ASP A 306 12.31 25.80 11.54
CA ASP A 306 13.53 26.40 11.01
C ASP A 306 13.27 27.10 9.66
N VAL A 307 12.41 26.56 8.80
CA VAL A 307 11.92 27.23 7.58
C VAL A 307 11.26 28.56 7.92
N ALA A 308 10.31 28.56 8.86
CA ALA A 308 9.58 29.76 9.23
C ALA A 308 10.50 30.82 9.87
N ARG A 309 11.49 30.39 10.67
CA ARG A 309 12.52 31.26 11.24
C ARG A 309 13.41 31.89 10.18
N ALA A 310 13.88 31.10 9.21
CA ALA A 310 14.71 31.58 8.12
C ALA A 310 13.99 32.63 7.26
N ARG A 311 12.67 32.52 7.09
CA ARG A 311 11.83 33.48 6.35
C ARG A 311 11.68 34.84 7.01
N LEU A 312 12.01 34.97 8.31
CA LEU A 312 12.08 36.25 8.99
C LEU A 312 13.30 37.08 8.56
N LEU A 313 14.33 36.39 8.04
CA LEU A 313 15.61 36.97 7.66
C LEU A 313 15.61 37.42 6.19
N PRO A 314 16.53 38.35 5.78
CA PRO A 314 16.56 38.82 4.40
C PRO A 314 16.88 37.70 3.40
N ALA A 315 16.06 37.54 2.36
CA ALA A 315 16.37 36.63 1.27
C ALA A 315 17.47 37.22 0.35
N ILE A 316 18.41 36.37 -0.05
CA ILE A 316 19.50 36.72 -0.97
C ILE A 316 19.28 35.97 -2.28
N ASP A 317 18.86 36.70 -3.31
CA ASP A 317 18.59 36.14 -4.63
C ASP A 317 19.64 36.68 -5.64
N LEU A 318 20.30 35.75 -6.33
CA LEU A 318 21.18 36.04 -7.47
C LEU A 318 20.40 35.81 -8.76
N SER A 319 20.48 36.75 -9.67
CA SER A 319 19.90 36.60 -11.02
C SER A 319 20.93 36.96 -12.08
N SER A 320 20.95 36.23 -13.18
CA SER A 320 21.77 36.53 -14.35
C SER A 320 20.96 36.32 -15.60
N GLN A 321 21.01 37.24 -16.50
CA GLN A 321 20.37 37.17 -17.81
C GLN A 321 21.39 37.44 -18.91
N VAL A 322 21.45 36.55 -19.89
CA VAL A 322 22.31 36.70 -21.09
C VAL A 322 21.41 36.51 -22.31
N GLY A 323 21.44 37.45 -23.22
CA GLY A 323 20.58 37.35 -24.39
C GLY A 323 20.59 38.63 -25.24
N TYR A 324 19.48 38.85 -25.91
CA TYR A 324 19.27 39.96 -26.81
C TYR A 324 18.02 40.75 -26.38
N SER A 325 18.11 42.08 -26.47
CA SER A 325 16.98 42.99 -26.23
C SER A 325 16.96 44.07 -27.30
N GLY A 326 15.83 44.23 -27.98
CA GLY A 326 15.70 45.18 -29.08
C GLY A 326 14.33 45.85 -29.15
N ALA A 327 14.26 47.02 -29.79
CA ALA A 327 13.03 47.77 -29.97
C ALA A 327 12.04 47.10 -30.94
N SER A 328 12.44 46.07 -31.66
CA SER A 328 11.58 45.26 -32.55
C SER A 328 12.14 43.85 -32.71
N LEU A 329 11.31 42.92 -33.21
CA LEU A 329 11.78 41.57 -33.54
C LEU A 329 12.90 41.59 -34.63
N ALA A 330 12.83 42.52 -35.57
CA ALA A 330 13.85 42.67 -36.64
C ALA A 330 15.23 43.15 -36.13
N SER A 331 15.24 43.94 -35.03
CA SER A 331 16.48 44.41 -34.42
C SER A 331 17.01 43.50 -33.31
N LEU A 332 16.28 42.48 -32.95
CA LEU A 332 16.57 41.64 -31.78
C LEU A 332 17.93 40.96 -31.84
N PHE A 333 18.31 40.38 -32.97
CA PHE A 333 19.57 39.63 -33.13
C PHE A 333 20.71 40.46 -33.71
N GLN A 334 20.65 41.79 -33.64
CA GLN A 334 21.75 42.64 -34.02
C GLN A 334 22.85 42.60 -32.92
N PRO A 335 24.14 42.73 -33.29
CA PRO A 335 25.22 42.67 -32.28
C PRO A 335 25.09 43.67 -31.13
N GLN A 336 24.55 44.87 -31.40
CA GLN A 336 24.30 45.90 -30.39
C GLN A 336 23.14 45.58 -29.43
N SER A 337 22.32 44.62 -29.75
CA SER A 337 21.17 44.17 -28.93
C SER A 337 21.58 43.13 -27.88
N PHE A 338 22.82 42.62 -27.93
CA PHE A 338 23.34 41.66 -26.94
C PHE A 338 23.49 42.33 -25.58
N LEU A 339 22.96 41.69 -24.55
CA LEU A 339 23.06 42.15 -23.17
C LEU A 339 23.42 41.00 -22.21
N VAL A 340 24.20 41.36 -21.19
CA VAL A 340 24.45 40.55 -20.01
C VAL A 340 24.06 41.40 -18.80
N ASN A 341 23.14 40.90 -18.01
CA ASN A 341 22.72 41.54 -16.77
C ASN A 341 22.87 40.55 -15.62
N THR A 342 23.65 40.92 -14.60
CA THR A 342 23.80 40.10 -13.38
C THR A 342 23.47 40.99 -12.18
N ALA A 343 22.57 40.52 -11.32
CA ALA A 343 22.13 41.25 -10.14
C ALA A 343 22.14 40.34 -8.91
N ALA A 344 22.51 40.92 -7.78
CA ALA A 344 22.30 40.34 -6.47
C ALA A 344 21.30 41.23 -5.72
N SER A 345 20.25 40.66 -5.22
CA SER A 345 19.23 41.36 -4.45
C SER A 345 19.12 40.81 -3.03
N LEU A 346 18.96 41.69 -2.07
CA LEU A 346 18.72 41.37 -0.67
C LEU A 346 17.42 42.05 -0.26
N VAL A 347 16.41 41.25 0.04
CA VAL A 347 15.06 41.77 0.36
C VAL A 347 14.66 41.31 1.75
N MET A 348 14.27 42.26 2.59
CA MET A 348 13.75 42.04 3.93
C MET A 348 12.42 42.76 4.10
N SER A 349 11.42 42.08 4.64
CA SER A 349 10.16 42.70 5.02
C SER A 349 10.36 43.50 6.32
N ILE A 350 10.20 44.82 6.27
CA ILE A 350 10.31 45.69 7.46
C ILE A 350 8.99 45.71 8.24
N PHE A 351 7.87 45.71 7.53
CA PHE A 351 6.53 45.66 8.10
C PHE A 351 5.61 44.83 7.21
N ASP A 352 5.00 43.78 7.76
CA ASP A 352 4.08 42.88 7.11
C ASP A 352 2.80 42.62 7.92
N GLY A 353 2.51 43.49 8.91
CA GLY A 353 1.37 43.28 9.79
C GLY A 353 1.49 42.08 10.73
N GLY A 354 2.69 41.46 10.84
CA GLY A 354 2.94 40.31 11.71
C GLY A 354 2.78 38.94 11.02
N VAL A 355 2.58 38.86 9.71
CA VAL A 355 2.34 37.63 8.96
C VAL A 355 3.46 36.61 9.19
N LYS A 356 4.73 36.97 8.99
CA LYS A 356 5.86 36.03 9.15
C LYS A 356 6.05 35.55 10.59
N ARG A 357 5.80 36.42 11.58
CA ARG A 357 5.82 36.01 13.00
C ARG A 357 4.66 35.07 13.32
N GLY A 358 3.49 35.29 12.71
CA GLY A 358 2.36 34.40 12.79
C GLY A 358 2.67 33.04 12.19
N GLU A 359 3.36 32.98 11.04
CA GLU A 359 3.83 31.70 10.41
C GLU A 359 4.78 30.93 11.35
N GLN A 360 5.71 31.63 12.01
CA GLN A 360 6.60 31.00 13.00
C GLN A 360 5.83 30.46 14.21
N ALA A 361 4.93 31.25 14.78
CA ALA A 361 4.11 30.82 15.91
C ALA A 361 3.21 29.64 15.54
N PHE A 362 2.65 29.63 14.33
CA PHE A 362 1.89 28.51 13.80
C PHE A 362 2.75 27.25 13.69
N ALA A 363 3.96 27.33 13.14
CA ALA A 363 4.87 26.19 13.00
C ALA A 363 5.26 25.63 14.38
N GLN A 364 5.47 26.48 15.39
CA GLN A 364 5.74 26.05 16.76
C GLN A 364 4.54 25.33 17.38
N SER A 365 3.34 25.91 17.31
CA SER A 365 2.12 25.28 17.81
C SER A 365 1.81 23.97 17.10
N TYR A 366 2.04 23.88 15.80
CA TYR A 366 1.88 22.64 15.05
C TYR A 366 2.87 21.55 15.49
N TYR A 367 4.11 21.91 15.80
CA TYR A 367 5.09 20.98 16.37
C TYR A 367 4.63 20.46 17.74
N GLU A 368 4.15 21.33 18.64
CA GLU A 368 3.61 20.95 19.94
C GLU A 368 2.41 20.00 19.79
N GLU A 369 1.51 20.25 18.85
CA GLU A 369 0.42 19.32 18.50
C GLU A 369 0.97 17.94 18.08
N MET A 370 2.05 17.90 17.30
CA MET A 370 2.65 16.63 16.85
C MET A 370 3.31 15.88 18.01
N VAL A 371 3.89 16.59 18.99
CA VAL A 371 4.42 15.99 20.22
C VAL A 371 3.33 15.30 21.02
N GLU A 372 2.21 15.98 21.26
CA GLU A 372 1.06 15.40 21.97
C GLU A 372 0.46 14.21 21.20
N THR A 373 0.37 14.31 19.88
CA THR A 373 -0.13 13.23 19.02
C THR A 373 0.80 12.00 19.04
N TYR A 374 2.13 12.22 19.08
CA TYR A 374 3.10 11.15 19.28
C TYR A 374 2.90 10.46 20.63
N GLY A 375 2.78 11.23 21.73
CA GLY A 375 2.50 10.70 23.06
C GLY A 375 1.22 9.86 23.11
N LYS A 376 0.14 10.38 22.51
CA LYS A 376 -1.12 9.64 22.37
C LYS A 376 -0.93 8.32 21.62
N THR A 377 -0.15 8.29 20.56
CA THR A 377 0.11 7.08 19.77
C THR A 377 0.89 6.04 20.59
N VAL A 378 1.90 6.47 21.36
CA VAL A 378 2.65 5.61 22.27
C VAL A 378 1.74 5.00 23.34
N LEU A 379 0.93 5.81 24.01
CA LEU A 379 -0.02 5.33 25.03
C LEU A 379 -1.03 4.34 24.43
N GLN A 380 -1.53 4.63 23.23
CA GLN A 380 -2.42 3.72 22.51
C GLN A 380 -1.74 2.39 22.20
N ALA A 381 -0.46 2.40 21.77
CA ALA A 381 0.30 1.20 21.48
C ALA A 381 0.48 0.30 22.73
N VAL A 382 0.82 0.90 23.87
CA VAL A 382 0.92 0.18 25.15
C VAL A 382 -0.43 -0.43 25.54
N ARG A 383 -1.50 0.35 25.44
CA ARG A 383 -2.88 -0.13 25.72
C ARG A 383 -3.26 -1.30 24.83
N ASP A 384 -2.92 -1.25 23.53
CA ASP A 384 -3.26 -2.29 22.58
C ASP A 384 -2.57 -3.62 22.92
N VAL A 385 -1.28 -3.58 23.33
CA VAL A 385 -0.57 -4.77 23.77
C VAL A 385 -1.13 -5.31 25.09
N GLU A 386 -1.36 -4.45 26.09
CA GLU A 386 -1.96 -4.85 27.36
C GLU A 386 -3.34 -5.50 27.15
N GLY A 387 -4.17 -4.91 26.29
CA GLY A 387 -5.47 -5.45 25.93
C GLY A 387 -5.37 -6.80 25.21
N ALA A 388 -4.43 -6.94 24.28
CA ALA A 388 -4.19 -8.19 23.57
C ALA A 388 -3.69 -9.31 24.49
N LEU A 389 -2.78 -9.00 25.43
CA LEU A 389 -2.29 -9.95 26.45
C LEU A 389 -3.43 -10.40 27.38
N ALA A 390 -4.24 -9.47 27.86
CA ALA A 390 -5.40 -9.80 28.71
C ALA A 390 -6.40 -10.67 27.95
N ASN A 391 -6.66 -10.35 26.67
CA ASN A 391 -7.54 -11.14 25.81
C ASN A 391 -7.00 -12.54 25.57
N LEU A 392 -5.71 -12.70 25.27
CA LEU A 392 -5.06 -14.00 25.09
C LEU A 392 -5.22 -14.88 26.33
N LYS A 393 -4.95 -14.33 27.52
CA LYS A 393 -5.08 -15.03 28.80
C LYS A 393 -6.52 -15.46 29.09
N THR A 394 -7.50 -14.60 28.78
CA THR A 394 -8.92 -14.89 29.04
C THR A 394 -9.49 -15.88 28.05
N THR A 395 -9.18 -15.77 26.76
CA THR A 395 -9.61 -16.72 25.73
C THR A 395 -8.98 -18.09 25.93
N GLY A 396 -7.71 -18.17 26.35
CA GLY A 396 -7.07 -19.45 26.70
C GLY A 396 -7.81 -20.16 27.83
N ARG A 397 -8.13 -19.46 28.94
CA ARG A 397 -8.91 -20.03 30.05
C ARG A 397 -10.32 -20.44 29.63
N ARG A 398 -10.96 -19.63 28.78
CA ARG A 398 -12.28 -19.94 28.24
C ARG A 398 -12.28 -21.22 27.41
N LEU A 399 -11.28 -21.40 26.54
CA LEU A 399 -11.14 -22.62 25.74
C LEU A 399 -10.98 -23.86 26.64
N GLU A 400 -10.12 -23.81 27.67
CA GLU A 400 -9.95 -24.94 28.58
C GLU A 400 -11.23 -25.28 29.37
N ALA A 401 -11.96 -24.27 29.84
CA ALA A 401 -13.27 -24.48 30.49
C ALA A 401 -14.28 -25.08 29.50
N GLN A 402 -14.34 -24.59 28.26
CA GLN A 402 -15.26 -25.08 27.25
C GLN A 402 -14.96 -26.53 26.83
N LYS A 403 -13.67 -26.91 26.72
CA LYS A 403 -13.25 -28.29 26.50
C LYS A 403 -13.75 -29.23 27.63
N ALA A 404 -13.72 -28.77 28.89
CA ALA A 404 -14.25 -29.53 30.02
C ALA A 404 -15.78 -29.72 29.90
N VAL A 405 -16.53 -28.66 29.53
CA VAL A 405 -17.99 -28.74 29.27
C VAL A 405 -18.26 -29.75 28.16
N THR A 406 -17.57 -29.68 27.05
CA THR A 406 -17.78 -30.57 25.91
C THR A 406 -17.43 -32.02 26.25
N ARG A 407 -16.39 -32.26 27.04
CA ARG A 407 -16.04 -33.60 27.52
C ARG A 407 -17.17 -34.17 28.39
N SER A 408 -17.73 -33.36 29.31
CA SER A 408 -18.84 -33.77 30.16
C SER A 408 -20.11 -34.04 29.34
N ALA A 409 -20.44 -33.18 28.38
CA ALA A 409 -21.58 -33.37 27.46
C ALA A 409 -21.43 -34.63 26.61
N LEU A 410 -20.23 -34.94 26.12
CA LEU A 410 -19.92 -36.18 25.40
C LEU A 410 -20.16 -37.43 26.30
N ASN A 411 -19.72 -37.37 27.54
CA ASN A 411 -19.93 -38.46 28.50
C ASN A 411 -21.45 -38.67 28.78
N ILE A 412 -22.21 -37.57 28.98
CA ILE A 412 -23.66 -37.64 29.16
C ILE A 412 -24.32 -38.26 27.92
N PHE A 413 -23.92 -37.85 26.71
CA PHE A 413 -24.44 -38.43 25.48
C PHE A 413 -24.08 -39.93 25.35
N LYS A 414 -22.86 -40.37 25.70
CA LYS A 414 -22.46 -41.79 25.70
C LYS A 414 -23.29 -42.60 26.70
N ILE A 415 -23.48 -42.09 27.93
CA ILE A 415 -24.34 -42.74 28.95
C ILE A 415 -25.76 -42.82 28.42
N GLY A 416 -26.32 -41.72 27.88
CA GLY A 416 -27.66 -41.67 27.29
C GLY A 416 -27.84 -42.65 26.15
N SER A 417 -26.85 -42.81 25.25
CA SER A 417 -26.90 -43.76 24.15
C SER A 417 -26.97 -45.22 24.66
N THR A 418 -26.24 -45.55 25.73
CA THR A 418 -26.28 -46.86 26.38
C THR A 418 -27.63 -47.10 27.07
N ALA A 419 -28.12 -46.11 27.81
CA ALA A 419 -29.40 -46.18 28.50
C ALA A 419 -30.60 -46.33 27.53
N PHE A 420 -30.53 -45.65 26.38
CA PHE A 420 -31.51 -45.81 25.30
C PHE A 420 -31.49 -47.22 24.69
N ALA A 421 -30.30 -47.79 24.46
CA ALA A 421 -30.16 -49.12 23.91
C ALA A 421 -30.75 -50.21 24.79
N VAL A 422 -30.83 -50.00 26.13
CA VAL A 422 -31.45 -50.93 27.10
C VAL A 422 -32.87 -50.50 27.48
N GLY A 423 -33.44 -49.49 26.83
CA GLY A 423 -34.81 -49.01 27.10
C GLY A 423 -34.98 -48.22 28.40
N ALA A 424 -33.92 -47.75 29.05
CA ALA A 424 -33.97 -47.02 30.31
C ALA A 424 -34.31 -45.52 30.13
N ILE A 425 -34.13 -44.95 28.97
CA ILE A 425 -34.57 -43.60 28.58
C ILE A 425 -35.31 -43.67 27.26
N ASP A 426 -36.15 -42.66 27.00
CA ASP A 426 -36.82 -42.49 25.71
C ASP A 426 -35.96 -41.82 24.67
N GLN A 427 -36.47 -41.73 23.45
CA GLN A 427 -35.77 -41.11 22.33
C GLN A 427 -35.52 -39.60 22.56
N SER A 428 -36.45 -38.93 23.26
CA SER A 428 -36.34 -37.49 23.53
C SER A 428 -35.15 -37.18 24.44
N GLY A 429 -34.92 -38.00 25.47
CA GLY A 429 -33.76 -37.88 26.36
C GLY A 429 -32.43 -38.12 25.65
N LEU A 430 -32.36 -39.09 24.71
CA LEU A 430 -31.16 -39.29 23.88
C LEU A 430 -30.89 -38.09 22.99
N LEU A 431 -31.92 -37.55 22.34
CA LEU A 431 -31.82 -36.39 21.45
C LEU A 431 -31.35 -35.14 22.17
N GLU A 432 -31.88 -34.88 23.34
CA GLU A 432 -31.49 -33.72 24.14
C GLU A 432 -29.99 -33.81 24.56
N SER A 433 -29.55 -35.01 24.99
CA SER A 433 -28.16 -35.23 25.35
C SER A 433 -27.21 -35.05 24.14
N ARG A 434 -27.62 -35.50 22.94
CA ARG A 434 -26.88 -35.32 21.70
C ARG A 434 -26.81 -33.85 21.29
N LYS A 435 -27.92 -33.13 21.31
CA LYS A 435 -28.03 -31.70 21.02
C LYS A 435 -27.08 -30.88 21.91
N ASN A 436 -27.07 -31.19 23.20
CA ASN A 436 -26.21 -30.53 24.17
C ASN A 436 -24.72 -30.80 23.89
N TYR A 437 -24.36 -32.02 23.50
CA TYR A 437 -22.98 -32.34 23.09
C TYR A 437 -22.60 -31.58 21.82
N GLN A 438 -23.42 -31.60 20.77
CA GLN A 438 -23.15 -30.93 19.51
C GLN A 438 -22.99 -29.41 19.67
N ARG A 439 -23.89 -28.80 20.47
CA ARG A 439 -23.78 -27.37 20.80
C ARG A 439 -22.48 -27.05 21.52
N SER A 440 -22.08 -27.84 22.51
CA SER A 440 -20.84 -27.58 23.23
C SER A 440 -19.60 -27.86 22.39
N ALA A 441 -19.65 -28.76 21.39
CA ALA A 441 -18.61 -28.99 20.42
C ALA A 441 -18.42 -27.77 19.49
N ASP A 442 -19.50 -27.21 18.95
CA ASP A 442 -19.47 -25.99 18.14
C ASP A 442 -18.92 -24.79 18.96
N GLU A 443 -19.38 -24.64 20.20
CA GLU A 443 -18.85 -23.60 21.11
C GLU A 443 -17.35 -23.77 21.40
N THR A 444 -16.83 -25.01 21.43
CA THR A 444 -15.39 -25.28 21.57
C THR A 444 -14.60 -24.87 20.35
N GLN A 445 -15.09 -25.14 19.14
CA GLN A 445 -14.44 -24.70 17.90
C GLN A 445 -14.43 -23.16 17.80
N ARG A 446 -15.51 -22.51 18.16
CA ARG A 446 -15.56 -21.03 18.24
C ARG A 446 -14.57 -20.47 19.25
N ALA A 447 -14.49 -21.06 20.45
CA ALA A 447 -13.52 -20.65 21.47
C ALA A 447 -12.06 -20.87 21.00
N LYS A 448 -11.79 -21.93 20.23
CA LYS A 448 -10.48 -22.16 19.59
C LYS A 448 -10.18 -21.08 18.56
N ALA A 449 -11.13 -20.72 17.71
CA ALA A 449 -10.98 -19.63 16.75
C ALA A 449 -10.68 -18.28 17.44
N GLU A 450 -11.39 -17.98 18.54
CA GLU A 450 -11.13 -16.78 19.35
C GLU A 450 -9.72 -16.75 19.91
N LEU A 451 -9.19 -17.88 20.40
CA LEU A 451 -7.82 -17.98 20.88
C LEU A 451 -6.79 -17.75 19.77
N LEU A 452 -6.98 -18.38 18.59
CA LEU A 452 -6.11 -18.18 17.44
C LEU A 452 -6.10 -16.72 16.99
N ARG A 453 -7.27 -16.07 16.96
CA ARG A 453 -7.37 -14.63 16.68
C ARG A 453 -6.71 -13.76 17.75
N ALA A 454 -6.78 -14.16 19.03
CA ALA A 454 -6.09 -13.45 20.10
C ALA A 454 -4.57 -13.47 19.91
N TYR A 455 -3.99 -14.59 19.45
CA TYR A 455 -2.58 -14.67 19.05
C TYR A 455 -2.26 -13.76 17.85
N ALA A 456 -3.08 -13.76 16.81
CA ALA A 456 -2.92 -12.89 15.66
C ALA A 456 -2.96 -11.41 16.06
N ASN A 457 -3.91 -11.03 16.91
CA ASN A 457 -4.07 -9.66 17.40
C ASN A 457 -2.92 -9.23 18.32
N LEU A 458 -2.36 -10.14 19.12
CA LEU A 458 -1.17 -9.85 19.91
C LEU A 458 0.05 -9.62 19.01
N SER A 459 0.28 -10.47 18.02
CA SER A 459 1.34 -10.31 17.03
C SER A 459 1.23 -8.96 16.31
N TYR A 460 0.01 -8.60 15.89
CA TYR A 460 -0.29 -7.29 15.32
C TYR A 460 -0.01 -6.14 16.30
N ALA A 461 -0.44 -6.23 17.56
CA ALA A 461 -0.22 -5.19 18.57
C ALA A 461 1.26 -4.98 18.88
N LEU A 462 2.07 -6.05 18.85
CA LEU A 462 3.53 -6.01 19.01
C LEU A 462 4.26 -5.39 17.80
N GLY A 463 3.56 -5.06 16.72
CA GLY A 463 4.17 -4.48 15.52
C GLY A 463 4.83 -5.51 14.60
N LEU A 464 4.57 -6.81 14.81
CA LEU A 464 5.12 -7.86 13.97
C LEU A 464 4.51 -7.82 12.56
N GLY A 465 5.26 -8.30 11.54
CA GLY A 465 4.81 -8.30 10.14
C GLY A 465 5.16 -7.03 9.36
N ALA A 466 5.71 -6.01 10.02
CA ALA A 466 6.43 -4.98 9.31
C ALA A 466 7.80 -5.58 8.93
N VAL A 467 8.02 -5.80 7.66
CA VAL A 467 9.38 -6.07 7.19
C VAL A 467 10.14 -4.78 7.44
N LEU A 468 11.04 -4.82 8.43
CA LEU A 468 12.08 -3.80 8.54
C LEU A 468 12.95 -4.00 7.29
N ASN A 469 12.48 -3.51 6.16
CA ASN A 469 13.31 -3.47 4.98
C ASN A 469 14.49 -2.57 5.33
N GLU A 470 15.69 -3.04 5.09
CA GLU A 470 16.90 -2.21 4.97
C GLU A 470 16.67 -0.99 4.05
N ALA A 471 15.57 -0.99 3.30
CA ALA A 471 15.02 0.16 2.59
C ALA A 471 14.80 1.40 3.47
N ALA A 472 14.52 1.30 4.77
CA ALA A 472 14.47 2.50 5.62
C ALA A 472 15.86 3.11 5.81
N ASP A 473 16.92 2.29 5.86
CA ASP A 473 18.32 2.76 5.83
C ASP A 473 18.76 3.19 4.43
N GLU A 474 18.15 2.66 3.37
CA GLU A 474 18.33 3.09 1.99
C GLU A 474 17.74 4.50 1.75
N PHE A 475 16.75 4.91 2.56
CA PHE A 475 16.11 6.23 2.53
C PHE A 475 16.71 7.21 3.56
N ALA A 476 17.76 6.82 4.29
CA ALA A 476 18.43 7.70 5.23
C ALA A 476 18.97 8.96 4.54
N PRO A 477 18.87 10.14 5.17
CA PRO A 477 19.35 11.39 4.59
C PRO A 477 20.81 11.27 4.16
N GLY A 478 21.10 11.51 2.87
CA GLY A 478 22.47 11.49 2.30
C GLY A 478 22.84 10.26 1.47
N LYS A 479 22.07 9.18 1.46
CA LYS A 479 22.25 8.09 0.48
C LYS A 479 21.43 8.38 -0.78
N GLN A 480 22.09 8.48 -1.93
CA GLN A 480 21.39 8.50 -3.22
C GLN A 480 20.70 7.15 -3.40
N LEU A 481 19.37 7.18 -3.44
CA LEU A 481 18.59 6.01 -3.84
C LEU A 481 19.00 5.63 -5.27
N GLN A 482 19.71 4.52 -5.38
CA GLN A 482 19.80 3.85 -6.67
C GLN A 482 18.40 3.42 -7.04
N THR A 483 17.94 3.86 -8.20
CA THR A 483 16.59 3.70 -8.74
C THR A 483 16.27 2.25 -9.05
N THR A 484 16.16 1.40 -8.03
CA THR A 484 15.60 0.05 -8.16
C THR A 484 14.08 0.06 -8.35
N PHE A 485 13.44 1.21 -8.15
CA PHE A 485 12.00 1.38 -8.39
C PHE A 485 11.58 1.31 -9.87
N ALA A 486 12.50 1.48 -10.82
CA ALA A 486 12.20 1.29 -12.23
C ALA A 486 12.07 -0.21 -12.61
N GLY A 487 12.50 -1.14 -11.74
CA GLY A 487 12.52 -2.57 -12.02
C GLY A 487 11.31 -3.35 -11.48
N ASP A 488 10.62 -2.85 -10.45
CA ASP A 488 9.60 -3.63 -9.73
C ASP A 488 8.14 -3.28 -10.06
N LEU A 489 7.90 -2.27 -10.87
CA LEU A 489 6.63 -2.17 -11.60
C LEU A 489 6.69 -3.09 -12.84
N ARG A 490 7.11 -4.33 -12.64
CA ARG A 490 6.99 -5.37 -13.65
C ARG A 490 5.53 -5.75 -13.76
N VAL A 491 4.88 -5.13 -14.68
CA VAL A 491 3.60 -5.53 -15.17
C VAL A 491 3.85 -6.62 -16.21
N GLY A 492 4.23 -7.81 -15.72
CA GLY A 492 4.36 -9.01 -16.53
C GLY A 492 3.18 -9.94 -16.31
N PRO A 493 2.96 -10.93 -17.18
CA PRO A 493 1.92 -11.94 -16.97
C PRO A 493 2.29 -12.77 -15.75
N VAL A 494 1.74 -12.42 -14.59
CA VAL A 494 1.68 -13.31 -13.44
C VAL A 494 0.36 -14.05 -13.60
N ASP A 495 0.43 -15.36 -13.75
CA ASP A 495 -0.71 -16.28 -13.89
C ASP A 495 -1.61 -16.07 -15.13
N GLY A 496 -1.02 -15.80 -16.31
CA GLY A 496 -1.78 -15.80 -17.56
C GLY A 496 -2.75 -14.61 -17.75
N ARG A 497 -2.62 -13.53 -16.98
CA ARG A 497 -3.45 -12.33 -17.12
C ARG A 497 -2.76 -11.25 -17.96
N PRO A 498 -3.52 -10.60 -18.86
CA PRO A 498 -2.98 -9.56 -19.71
C PRO A 498 -2.74 -8.28 -18.96
N VAL A 499 -1.66 -7.64 -19.31
CA VAL A 499 -1.34 -6.30 -18.83
C VAL A 499 -1.10 -5.39 -20.01
N LEU A 500 -1.75 -4.21 -19.99
CA LEU A 500 -1.50 -3.13 -20.92
C LEU A 500 -0.14 -2.49 -20.57
N LEU A 501 0.78 -2.48 -21.53
CA LEU A 501 2.09 -1.88 -21.38
C LEU A 501 2.02 -0.38 -21.70
N ALA A 502 2.45 0.46 -20.77
CA ALA A 502 2.80 1.85 -21.08
C ALA A 502 4.21 1.90 -21.70
N ASP A 503 4.45 2.82 -22.64
CA ASP A 503 5.69 2.90 -23.42
C ASP A 503 6.98 2.99 -22.58
N ALA A 504 6.89 3.48 -21.33
CA ALA A 504 8.02 3.63 -20.42
C ALA A 504 8.39 2.37 -19.61
N LEU A 505 7.57 1.31 -19.63
CA LEU A 505 7.67 0.15 -18.73
C LEU A 505 7.66 -1.19 -19.48
N THR A 506 8.05 -1.20 -20.74
CA THR A 506 8.01 -2.41 -21.58
C THR A 506 9.15 -3.36 -21.20
N PRO A 507 8.90 -4.63 -20.82
CA PRO A 507 9.98 -5.60 -20.60
C PRO A 507 10.76 -5.85 -21.88
N SER A 508 12.05 -6.15 -21.74
CA SER A 508 12.95 -6.34 -22.90
C SER A 508 12.50 -7.44 -23.86
N ASN A 509 11.73 -8.42 -23.40
CA ASN A 509 11.16 -9.50 -24.21
C ASN A 509 9.87 -9.10 -24.94
N ALA A 510 9.26 -7.97 -24.61
CA ALA A 510 8.08 -7.43 -25.28
C ALA A 510 8.43 -6.36 -26.34
N ILE A 511 9.72 -6.00 -26.48
CA ILE A 511 10.22 -5.12 -27.49
C ILE A 511 10.74 -5.98 -28.65
N GLY A 512 10.06 -5.89 -29.81
CA GLY A 512 10.45 -6.53 -31.05
C GLY A 512 11.03 -5.52 -32.04
N GLN A 513 11.35 -5.97 -33.24
CA GLN A 513 11.65 -5.08 -34.37
C GLN A 513 10.41 -4.73 -35.17
N TRP A 514 9.37 -5.53 -35.03
CA TRP A 514 8.12 -5.43 -35.76
C TRP A 514 6.91 -5.61 -34.86
N GLU A 515 5.81 -4.95 -35.21
CA GLU A 515 4.54 -5.07 -34.52
C GLU A 515 3.37 -5.13 -35.52
N VAL A 516 2.23 -5.67 -35.07
CA VAL A 516 0.99 -5.74 -35.85
C VAL A 516 0.01 -4.69 -35.34
N GLU A 517 -0.29 -3.70 -36.16
CA GLU A 517 -1.35 -2.70 -35.89
C GLU A 517 -2.73 -3.30 -36.17
N LEU A 518 -3.62 -3.23 -35.19
CA LEU A 518 -5.03 -3.58 -35.36
C LEU A 518 -5.79 -2.34 -35.85
N PRO A 519 -6.60 -2.47 -36.93
CA PRO A 519 -7.34 -1.33 -37.46
C PRO A 519 -8.44 -0.89 -36.49
N GLY A 520 -8.56 0.41 -36.29
CA GLY A 520 -9.58 1.03 -35.45
C GLY A 520 -9.04 1.76 -34.25
N VAL A 521 -9.94 2.39 -33.54
CA VAL A 521 -9.71 3.15 -32.31
C VAL A 521 -10.47 2.45 -31.21
N PHE A 522 -9.79 2.14 -30.11
CA PHE A 522 -10.34 1.33 -29.03
C PHE A 522 -10.49 2.17 -27.76
N HIS A 523 -11.65 2.10 -27.12
CA HIS A 523 -11.85 2.69 -25.80
C HIS A 523 -11.15 1.86 -24.72
N ARG A 524 -10.69 2.50 -23.64
CA ARG A 524 -9.96 1.85 -22.56
C ARG A 524 -10.68 0.60 -22.01
N SER A 525 -12.01 0.63 -21.91
CA SER A 525 -12.81 -0.50 -21.40
C SER A 525 -12.85 -1.71 -22.34
N SER A 526 -12.61 -1.52 -23.65
CA SER A 526 -12.62 -2.60 -24.65
C SER A 526 -11.27 -3.27 -24.85
N LEU A 527 -10.18 -2.71 -24.30
CA LEU A 527 -8.83 -3.26 -24.47
C LEU A 527 -8.64 -4.61 -23.80
N LEU A 528 -9.19 -4.82 -22.62
CA LEU A 528 -9.08 -6.07 -21.88
C LEU A 528 -9.89 -7.22 -22.49
N PRO A 529 -11.17 -7.00 -22.90
CA PRO A 529 -11.91 -7.98 -23.68
C PRO A 529 -11.24 -8.36 -25.01
N LEU A 530 -10.74 -7.36 -25.75
CA LEU A 530 -10.03 -7.56 -27.03
C LEU A 530 -8.80 -8.45 -26.84
N TRP A 531 -8.00 -8.19 -25.81
CA TRP A 531 -6.83 -9.01 -25.55
C TRP A 531 -7.22 -10.46 -25.18
N ARG A 532 -8.24 -10.65 -24.35
CA ARG A 532 -8.72 -12.02 -24.00
C ARG A 532 -9.18 -12.79 -25.22
N ASP A 533 -9.84 -12.12 -26.14
CA ASP A 533 -10.27 -12.72 -27.41
C ASP A 533 -9.07 -13.09 -28.28
N LEU A 534 -8.07 -12.23 -28.37
CA LEU A 534 -6.82 -12.48 -29.10
C LEU A 534 -6.01 -13.62 -28.45
N ASP A 535 -5.84 -13.63 -27.14
CA ASP A 535 -5.11 -14.67 -26.42
C ASP A 535 -5.81 -16.03 -26.53
N ALA A 536 -7.13 -16.08 -26.36
CA ALA A 536 -7.91 -17.30 -26.47
C ALA A 536 -7.90 -17.92 -27.89
N ARG A 537 -7.91 -17.08 -28.93
CA ARG A 537 -7.93 -17.55 -30.32
C ARG A 537 -6.55 -17.90 -30.88
N TYR A 538 -5.49 -17.23 -30.41
CA TYR A 538 -4.15 -17.29 -31.03
C TYR A 538 -3.05 -17.81 -30.12
N ALA A 539 -3.32 -18.12 -28.85
CA ALA A 539 -2.36 -18.73 -27.91
C ALA A 539 -1.94 -20.16 -28.31
N GLY A 540 -2.65 -20.79 -29.27
CA GLY A 540 -2.39 -22.15 -29.77
C GLY A 540 -1.60 -22.23 -31.07
N GLY A 541 -1.21 -21.13 -31.68
CA GLY A 541 -0.48 -21.11 -32.96
C GLY A 541 1.01 -21.40 -32.76
N SER A 542 1.37 -22.68 -32.70
CA SER A 542 2.74 -23.15 -32.83
C SER A 542 3.27 -22.79 -34.22
N THR A 543 3.98 -21.66 -34.35
CA THR A 543 4.87 -21.44 -35.49
C THR A 543 6.16 -22.21 -35.23
N ALA A 544 6.54 -23.04 -36.18
CA ALA A 544 7.79 -23.82 -36.21
C ALA A 544 9.00 -22.90 -36.06
N GLY A 545 9.54 -22.78 -34.88
CA GLY A 545 10.70 -21.96 -34.51
C GLY A 545 10.66 -21.58 -33.03
N GLY A 546 11.13 -22.45 -32.21
CA GLY A 546 11.56 -22.54 -30.83
C GLY A 546 11.42 -21.37 -29.81
N ASP A 547 10.69 -20.30 -30.03
CA ASP A 547 10.36 -19.26 -29.04
C ASP A 547 8.86 -18.89 -29.19
N ALA A 548 7.99 -19.59 -28.48
CA ALA A 548 6.58 -19.23 -28.36
C ALA A 548 6.45 -17.96 -27.51
N ALA A 549 6.70 -16.81 -28.12
CA ALA A 549 6.45 -15.53 -27.49
C ALA A 549 4.93 -15.36 -27.37
N LYS A 550 4.40 -15.34 -26.16
CA LYS A 550 3.01 -14.91 -25.90
C LYS A 550 2.84 -13.49 -26.46
N PRO A 551 1.73 -13.21 -27.17
CA PRO A 551 1.52 -11.90 -27.76
C PRO A 551 1.37 -10.85 -26.65
N TRP A 552 2.09 -9.75 -26.77
CA TRP A 552 1.97 -8.58 -25.92
C TRP A 552 1.16 -7.52 -26.66
N ILE A 553 0.35 -6.76 -25.92
CA ILE A 553 -0.38 -5.64 -26.52
C ILE A 553 0.20 -4.34 -26.02
N ARG A 554 0.50 -3.45 -26.96
CA ARG A 554 0.79 -2.05 -26.74
C ARG A 554 -0.43 -1.19 -27.15
N ALA A 555 -0.85 -0.30 -26.29
CA ALA A 555 -1.90 0.66 -26.59
C ALA A 555 -1.28 2.08 -26.63
N ALA A 556 -1.27 2.70 -27.79
CA ALA A 556 -0.82 4.07 -27.96
C ALA A 556 -2.00 5.04 -27.80
N HIS A 557 -1.88 6.00 -26.88
CA HIS A 557 -2.90 7.02 -26.63
C HIS A 557 -3.03 7.95 -27.82
N LEU A 558 -4.26 8.32 -28.17
CA LEU A 558 -4.56 9.29 -29.22
C LEU A 558 -4.89 10.63 -28.58
N ASP A 559 -4.04 11.62 -28.81
CA ASP A 559 -4.22 12.99 -28.30
C ASP A 559 -5.30 13.76 -29.06
N HIS A 560 -5.64 13.35 -30.30
CA HIS A 560 -6.70 13.97 -31.14
C HIS A 560 -7.40 12.91 -31.98
N ILE A 561 -8.75 12.94 -31.95
CA ILE A 561 -9.60 12.27 -32.92
C ILE A 561 -10.21 13.37 -33.77
N ASP A 562 -9.92 13.38 -35.07
CA ASP A 562 -10.59 14.28 -36.01
C ASP A 562 -12.09 13.95 -36.04
N GLY A 563 -12.90 14.84 -35.49
CA GLY A 563 -14.34 14.72 -35.55
C GLY A 563 -15.09 14.80 -34.23
N GLY A 564 -14.83 15.79 -33.40
CA GLY A 564 -15.81 16.37 -32.48
C GLY A 564 -16.12 15.59 -31.20
N ALA A 565 -16.09 16.32 -30.14
CA ALA A 565 -16.58 16.12 -28.79
C ALA A 565 -15.50 15.87 -27.73
N GLN A 566 -15.28 16.90 -26.95
CA GLN A 566 -14.62 16.90 -25.66
C GLN A 566 -15.41 16.03 -24.66
N THR A 567 -15.21 14.73 -24.71
CA THR A 567 -15.53 13.84 -23.60
C THR A 567 -14.20 13.31 -23.08
N GLY A 568 -13.94 13.40 -21.79
CA GLY A 568 -12.69 12.98 -21.14
C GLY A 568 -12.43 11.46 -21.21
N GLU A 569 -12.76 10.81 -22.31
CA GLU A 569 -12.59 9.39 -22.56
C GLU A 569 -11.30 9.16 -23.35
N ALA A 570 -10.42 8.29 -22.82
CA ALA A 570 -9.17 7.94 -23.47
C ALA A 570 -9.38 6.90 -24.56
N TRP A 571 -8.94 7.22 -25.80
CA TRP A 571 -8.97 6.35 -26.97
C TRP A 571 -7.56 5.91 -27.34
N TYR A 572 -7.41 4.68 -27.87
CA TYR A 572 -6.11 4.07 -28.13
C TYR A 572 -6.06 3.40 -29.50
N ARG A 573 -4.88 3.44 -30.15
CA ARG A 573 -4.50 2.47 -31.18
C ARG A 573 -3.84 1.27 -30.52
N VAL A 574 -4.13 0.06 -31.02
CA VAL A 574 -3.67 -1.19 -30.42
C VAL A 574 -2.68 -1.87 -31.35
N PHE A 575 -1.55 -2.29 -30.79
CA PHE A 575 -0.48 -3.00 -31.48
C PHE A 575 -0.18 -4.28 -30.73
N VAL A 576 0.00 -5.38 -31.47
CA VAL A 576 0.56 -6.64 -30.94
C VAL A 576 2.06 -6.62 -31.18
N THR A 577 2.85 -6.73 -30.11
CA THR A 577 4.29 -6.49 -30.15
C THR A 577 5.08 -7.72 -29.69
N GLY A 578 6.44 -7.69 -29.81
CA GLY A 578 7.32 -8.77 -29.39
C GLY A 578 7.90 -9.59 -30.54
N PHE A 579 7.61 -9.24 -31.79
CA PHE A 579 8.11 -9.97 -32.94
C PHE A 579 9.53 -9.48 -33.33
N LYS A 580 10.48 -10.41 -33.38
CA LYS A 580 11.87 -10.12 -33.78
C LYS A 580 12.07 -10.09 -35.30
N GLU A 581 11.24 -10.79 -36.04
CA GLU A 581 11.36 -10.95 -37.49
C GLU A 581 10.08 -10.55 -38.21
N GLN A 582 10.21 -9.84 -39.32
CA GLN A 582 9.08 -9.42 -40.18
C GLN A 582 8.24 -10.60 -40.68
N LYS A 583 8.89 -11.74 -40.97
CA LYS A 583 8.21 -12.93 -41.47
C LYS A 583 7.24 -13.52 -40.45
N ASN A 584 7.64 -13.55 -39.16
CA ASN A 584 6.81 -14.06 -38.08
C ASN A 584 5.63 -13.11 -37.80
N THR A 585 5.87 -11.80 -37.92
CA THR A 585 4.85 -10.76 -37.80
C THR A 585 3.81 -10.86 -38.93
N ALA A 586 4.27 -11.09 -40.17
CA ALA A 586 3.38 -11.28 -41.32
C ALA A 586 2.54 -12.54 -41.16
N GLY A 587 3.13 -13.68 -40.71
CA GLY A 587 2.38 -14.91 -40.43
C GLY A 587 1.31 -14.74 -39.36
N TYR A 588 1.58 -13.95 -38.33
CA TYR A 588 0.57 -13.62 -37.31
C TYR A 588 -0.56 -12.74 -37.89
N CYS A 589 -0.21 -11.75 -38.73
CA CYS A 589 -1.19 -10.90 -39.43
C CYS A 589 -2.05 -11.73 -40.40
N ASP A 590 -1.47 -12.70 -41.13
CA ASP A 590 -2.23 -13.60 -42.02
C ASP A 590 -3.24 -14.47 -41.24
N THR A 591 -2.88 -14.89 -40.03
CA THR A 591 -3.78 -15.64 -39.13
C THR A 591 -4.97 -14.77 -38.69
N LEU A 592 -4.73 -13.48 -38.37
CA LEU A 592 -5.76 -12.51 -38.04
C LEU A 592 -6.70 -12.24 -39.23
N LEU A 593 -6.13 -12.10 -40.43
CA LEU A 593 -6.90 -11.90 -41.67
C LEU A 593 -7.80 -13.10 -42.01
N GLN A 594 -7.30 -14.33 -41.81
CA GLN A 594 -8.10 -15.55 -41.97
C GLN A 594 -9.26 -15.64 -40.98
N ALA A 595 -9.11 -15.02 -39.80
CA ALA A 595 -10.16 -14.93 -38.79
C ALA A 595 -11.11 -13.73 -39.02
N GLY A 596 -10.94 -13.01 -40.12
CA GLY A 596 -11.79 -11.85 -40.49
C GLY A 596 -11.43 -10.55 -39.76
N GLN A 597 -10.28 -10.49 -39.08
CA GLN A 597 -9.77 -9.27 -38.43
C GLN A 597 -8.73 -8.61 -39.33
N GLY A 598 -8.91 -7.33 -39.61
CA GLY A 598 -7.90 -6.54 -40.31
C GLY A 598 -6.61 -6.42 -39.49
N CYS A 599 -5.46 -6.32 -40.17
CA CYS A 599 -4.19 -6.07 -39.53
C CYS A 599 -3.19 -5.38 -40.47
N LYS A 600 -2.17 -4.75 -39.91
CA LYS A 600 -1.07 -4.12 -40.67
C LYS A 600 0.26 -4.36 -39.94
N VAL A 601 1.27 -4.84 -40.63
CA VAL A 601 2.63 -5.01 -40.10
C VAL A 601 3.34 -3.66 -40.15
N VAL A 602 3.86 -3.21 -39.00
CA VAL A 602 4.61 -1.96 -38.87
C VAL A 602 5.90 -2.19 -38.07
N PRO A 603 6.96 -1.42 -38.29
CA PRO A 603 8.16 -1.49 -37.44
C PRO A 603 7.84 -1.01 -36.03
N ASP A 604 8.39 -1.72 -35.02
CA ASP A 604 8.27 -1.28 -33.61
C ASP A 604 9.17 -0.05 -33.38
N PRO A 605 8.61 1.11 -33.05
CA PRO A 605 9.41 2.35 -32.88
C PRO A 605 10.43 2.27 -31.74
N ARG A 606 10.30 1.27 -30.85
CA ARG A 606 11.19 1.04 -29.69
C ARG A 606 12.33 0.08 -30.00
N GLY A 607 12.22 -0.73 -31.06
CA GLY A 607 13.26 -1.65 -31.53
C GLY A 607 14.40 -0.87 -32.19
N GLY A 608 15.44 -0.59 -31.42
CA GLY A 608 16.56 0.32 -31.75
C GLY A 608 17.26 0.09 -33.09
N GLN A 609 16.66 0.50 -34.18
CA GLN A 609 17.37 1.00 -35.34
C GLN A 609 17.48 2.52 -35.19
N LYS A 610 18.69 3.02 -34.91
CA LYS A 610 19.09 4.39 -35.23
C LYS A 610 18.88 4.57 -36.75
N SER A 611 17.66 4.94 -37.14
CA SER A 611 17.42 5.38 -38.49
C SER A 611 18.07 6.76 -38.63
N SER A 612 19.20 6.80 -39.31
CA SER A 612 19.69 7.98 -39.97
C SER A 612 18.66 8.46 -40.99
N PHE A 613 17.66 9.21 -40.57
CA PHE A 613 16.85 10.03 -41.43
C PHE A 613 17.40 11.45 -41.43
N LEU A 614 18.50 11.62 -42.18
CA LEU A 614 18.88 12.89 -42.81
C LEU A 614 18.42 12.82 -44.27
N GLY A 615 17.45 13.66 -44.60
CA GLY A 615 17.36 14.32 -45.93
C GLY A 615 16.57 13.59 -47.00
N ARG A 616 15.43 14.09 -47.38
CA ARG A 616 15.27 14.99 -48.54
C ARG A 616 13.82 15.34 -48.76
N SER A 617 13.58 16.63 -48.80
CA SER A 617 12.44 17.29 -49.41
C SER A 617 12.27 16.85 -50.88
N GLN A 618 11.09 16.44 -51.23
CA GLN A 618 10.32 16.93 -52.41
C GLN A 618 8.85 16.72 -52.13
#